data_065290f11b402bba27390b44ec8c1c67
#
_entry.id   065290f11b402bba27390b44ec8c1c67
#
_cell.length_a   1.000
_cell.length_b   1.000
_cell.length_c   1.000
_cell.angle_alpha   90.00
_cell.angle_beta   90.00
_cell.angle_gamma   90.00
#
_symmetry.space_group_name_H-M   'P 1'
#
loop_
_entity.id
_entity.type
_entity.pdbx_description
1 polymer ?
#
loop_
_entity_poly.entity_id
_entity_poly.type
_entity_poly.pdbx_seq_one_letter_code
_entity_poly.pdbx_strand_id
1 'polypeptide(L)'
;MNTDDKFFKQTVQILNNNNINFWLCHGTLLGIIRENRLLPWDHDIDFGIWSDEHSKEEILNFFSNNIEFKQTIVPEEMDNLNFFAGDKRIDINFYNRNNKIAYIKWIAPGNILSRFHYFMIYFIYSEISFKTTIESSNPLAKIIKILILLFLLPIKFILSHKFKNKLHNKLQQKINYTGYSYPIELMTFKYIDFLGESVPIPIESEKSLEITYGKEWKIPKQDYTWHKEAKNLLSQP
;
A
#
# COMPACT_ATOMS: atom_id res chain seq x y z
N MET A 1 -22.95 12.81 -3.22
CA MET A 1 -21.58 12.49 -2.76
C MET A 1 -21.17 11.22 -3.46
N ASN A 2 -20.07 11.25 -4.17
CA ASN A 2 -19.50 10.09 -4.85
C ASN A 2 -19.08 9.04 -3.79
N THR A 3 -19.05 7.77 -4.16
CA THR A 3 -18.65 6.66 -3.28
C THR A 3 -17.21 6.85 -2.75
N ASP A 4 -16.30 7.32 -3.61
CA ASP A 4 -14.91 7.58 -3.28
C ASP A 4 -14.79 8.69 -2.22
N ASP A 5 -15.56 9.78 -2.37
CA ASP A 5 -15.60 10.87 -1.39
C ASP A 5 -16.12 10.38 -0.02
N LYS A 6 -17.08 9.45 -0.01
CA LYS A 6 -17.59 8.84 1.22
C LYS A 6 -16.47 8.10 1.96
N PHE A 7 -15.76 7.22 1.27
CA PHE A 7 -14.71 6.40 1.89
C PHE A 7 -13.49 7.23 2.29
N PHE A 8 -13.16 8.25 1.52
CA PHE A 8 -12.15 9.24 1.92
C PHE A 8 -12.52 9.88 3.26
N LYS A 9 -13.73 10.44 3.39
CA LYS A 9 -14.19 11.07 4.63
C LYS A 9 -14.21 10.09 5.82
N GLN A 10 -14.73 8.90 5.62
CA GLN A 10 -14.77 7.88 6.68
C GLN A 10 -13.36 7.53 7.16
N THR A 11 -12.39 7.41 6.23
CA THR A 11 -11.00 7.15 6.59
C THR A 11 -10.40 8.30 7.40
N VAL A 12 -10.59 9.55 6.94
CA VAL A 12 -10.15 10.76 7.68
C VAL A 12 -10.74 10.79 9.08
N GLN A 13 -12.03 10.50 9.22
CA GLN A 13 -12.70 10.49 10.52
C GLN A 13 -12.17 9.37 11.44
N ILE A 14 -11.90 8.17 10.89
CA ILE A 14 -11.29 7.08 11.67
C ILE A 14 -9.90 7.53 12.19
N LEU A 15 -9.07 8.09 11.32
CA LEU A 15 -7.73 8.53 11.69
C LEU A 15 -7.79 9.66 12.73
N ASN A 16 -8.59 10.69 12.50
CA ASN A 16 -8.75 11.82 13.43
C ASN A 16 -9.31 11.40 14.78
N ASN A 17 -10.37 10.56 14.83
CA ASN A 17 -11.00 10.11 16.06
C ASN A 17 -10.07 9.27 16.95
N ASN A 18 -9.05 8.67 16.36
CA ASN A 18 -8.04 7.89 17.05
C ASN A 18 -6.71 8.65 17.25
N ASN A 19 -6.69 9.96 16.97
CA ASN A 19 -5.52 10.84 17.11
C ASN A 19 -4.30 10.35 16.30
N ILE A 20 -4.54 9.78 15.11
CA ILE A 20 -3.47 9.33 14.22
C ILE A 20 -2.94 10.52 13.43
N ASN A 21 -1.64 10.77 13.53
CA ASN A 21 -0.94 11.72 12.69
C ASN A 21 -0.79 11.13 11.30
N PHE A 22 -1.46 11.71 10.31
CA PHE A 22 -1.42 11.24 8.92
C PHE A 22 -1.21 12.40 7.96
N TRP A 23 -0.98 12.09 6.70
CA TRP A 23 -0.99 13.06 5.59
C TRP A 23 -1.46 12.38 4.30
N LEU A 24 -1.91 13.21 3.34
CA LEU A 24 -2.25 12.71 2.00
C LEU A 24 -0.99 12.59 1.15
N CYS A 25 -0.85 11.49 0.43
CA CYS A 25 0.34 11.20 -0.38
C CYS A 25 -0.03 10.63 -1.76
N HIS A 26 0.95 10.38 -2.59
CA HIS A 26 0.85 9.70 -3.90
C HIS A 26 -0.24 10.25 -4.82
N GLY A 27 -1.07 9.35 -5.40
CA GLY A 27 -2.14 9.68 -6.33
C GLY A 27 -3.22 10.57 -5.71
N THR A 28 -3.51 10.38 -4.43
CA THR A 28 -4.46 11.22 -3.70
C THR A 28 -3.98 12.67 -3.59
N LEU A 29 -2.72 12.88 -3.18
CA LEU A 29 -2.12 14.22 -3.15
C LEU A 29 -2.10 14.86 -4.55
N LEU A 30 -1.72 14.08 -5.57
CA LEU A 30 -1.68 14.54 -6.96
C LEU A 30 -3.05 15.04 -7.43
N GLY A 31 -4.11 14.26 -7.18
CA GLY A 31 -5.46 14.62 -7.58
C GLY A 31 -5.95 15.89 -6.91
N ILE A 32 -5.72 16.02 -5.61
CA ILE A 32 -6.14 17.20 -4.84
C ILE A 32 -5.40 18.47 -5.28
N ILE A 33 -4.09 18.41 -5.42
CA ILE A 33 -3.29 19.60 -5.77
C ILE A 33 -3.49 20.01 -7.22
N ARG A 34 -3.63 19.04 -8.14
CA ARG A 34 -3.74 19.33 -9.58
C ARG A 34 -5.18 19.65 -10.00
N GLU A 35 -6.17 18.93 -9.46
CA GLU A 35 -7.55 18.92 -9.98
C GLU A 35 -8.60 19.24 -8.92
N ASN A 36 -8.18 19.44 -7.67
CA ASN A 36 -9.08 19.63 -6.51
C ASN A 36 -10.14 18.52 -6.37
N ARG A 37 -9.76 17.26 -6.69
CA ARG A 37 -10.61 16.08 -6.57
C ARG A 37 -9.76 14.80 -6.45
N LEU A 38 -10.37 13.71 -6.01
CA LEU A 38 -9.81 12.37 -6.18
C LEU A 38 -9.78 12.02 -7.67
N LEU A 39 -8.71 11.39 -8.14
CA LEU A 39 -8.56 11.05 -9.55
C LEU A 39 -9.54 9.91 -9.91
N PRO A 40 -10.41 10.08 -10.94
CA PRO A 40 -11.44 9.10 -11.27
C PRO A 40 -10.87 7.77 -11.77
N TRP A 41 -9.65 7.78 -12.32
CA TRP A 41 -8.97 6.60 -12.86
C TRP A 41 -8.01 5.95 -11.85
N ASP A 42 -7.80 6.57 -10.69
CA ASP A 42 -7.01 5.97 -9.63
C ASP A 42 -7.85 4.96 -8.85
N HIS A 43 -7.26 3.84 -8.49
CA HIS A 43 -7.96 2.73 -7.84
C HIS A 43 -7.78 2.74 -6.32
N ASP A 44 -6.97 3.64 -5.81
CA ASP A 44 -6.64 3.75 -4.39
C ASP A 44 -6.72 5.19 -3.86
N ILE A 45 -6.81 5.28 -2.55
CA ILE A 45 -6.76 6.51 -1.77
C ILE A 45 -5.65 6.33 -0.74
N ASP A 46 -4.60 7.15 -0.86
CA ASP A 46 -3.34 7.01 -0.15
C ASP A 46 -3.24 7.93 1.05
N PHE A 47 -2.98 7.36 2.21
CA PHE A 47 -2.65 8.06 3.44
C PHE A 47 -1.26 7.64 3.92
N GLY A 48 -0.42 8.59 4.30
CA GLY A 48 0.87 8.34 4.93
C GLY A 48 0.76 8.50 6.44
N ILE A 49 1.46 7.65 7.19
CA ILE A 49 1.66 7.76 8.63
C ILE A 49 3.10 7.40 8.98
N TRP A 50 3.57 7.78 10.17
CA TRP A 50 4.89 7.39 10.63
C TRP A 50 4.88 5.99 11.25
N SER A 51 5.78 5.12 10.81
CA SER A 51 5.90 3.74 11.32
C SER A 51 6.41 3.65 12.76
N ASP A 52 7.10 4.68 13.23
CA ASP A 52 7.61 4.80 14.61
C ASP A 52 6.60 5.42 15.59
N GLU A 53 5.47 5.95 15.09
CA GLU A 53 4.38 6.50 15.92
C GLU A 53 3.22 5.50 16.08
N HIS A 54 2.94 4.69 15.05
CA HIS A 54 1.79 3.78 15.02
C HIS A 54 2.16 2.41 14.46
N SER A 55 1.69 1.36 15.10
CA SER A 55 1.86 -0.01 14.61
C SER A 55 0.76 -0.41 13.61
N LYS A 56 1.06 -1.39 12.76
CA LYS A 56 0.05 -1.97 11.85
C LYS A 56 -1.13 -2.59 12.60
N GLU A 57 -0.86 -3.26 13.72
CA GLU A 57 -1.89 -3.89 14.55
C GLU A 57 -2.86 -2.85 15.13
N GLU A 58 -2.34 -1.72 15.60
CA GLU A 58 -3.16 -0.60 16.09
C GLU A 58 -4.11 -0.08 15.00
N ILE A 59 -3.58 0.22 13.80
CA ILE A 59 -4.39 0.70 12.68
C ILE A 59 -5.42 -0.35 12.25
N LEU A 60 -5.04 -1.63 12.19
CA LEU A 60 -5.97 -2.72 11.89
C LEU A 60 -7.15 -2.76 12.85
N ASN A 61 -6.90 -2.59 14.14
CA ASN A 61 -7.95 -2.59 15.16
C ASN A 61 -8.96 -1.46 14.96
N PHE A 62 -8.51 -0.25 14.56
CA PHE A 62 -9.41 0.86 14.29
C PHE A 62 -10.30 0.63 13.07
N PHE A 63 -9.75 0.07 12.01
CA PHE A 63 -10.50 -0.22 10.78
C PHE A 63 -11.40 -1.47 10.91
N SER A 64 -11.00 -2.48 11.68
CA SER A 64 -11.76 -3.73 11.85
C SER A 64 -13.13 -3.53 12.51
N ASN A 65 -13.29 -2.46 13.28
CA ASN A 65 -14.56 -2.08 13.88
C ASN A 65 -15.55 -1.46 12.90
N ASN A 66 -15.14 -1.22 11.65
CA ASN A 66 -15.99 -0.67 10.61
C ASN A 66 -16.23 -1.73 9.52
N ILE A 67 -17.47 -2.21 9.42
CA ILE A 67 -17.88 -3.28 8.50
C ILE A 67 -17.75 -2.92 7.02
N GLU A 68 -17.66 -1.64 6.69
CA GLU A 68 -17.50 -1.18 5.31
C GLU A 68 -16.07 -1.37 4.78
N PHE A 69 -15.07 -1.48 5.68
CA PHE A 69 -13.68 -1.73 5.32
C PHE A 69 -13.32 -3.20 5.45
N LYS A 70 -12.87 -3.79 4.35
CA LYS A 70 -12.40 -5.18 4.33
C LYS A 70 -10.89 -5.18 4.14
N GLN A 71 -10.18 -5.61 5.17
CA GLN A 71 -8.73 -5.75 5.09
C GLN A 71 -8.33 -6.71 3.97
N THR A 72 -7.33 -6.32 3.19
CA THR A 72 -6.57 -7.24 2.36
C THR A 72 -5.35 -7.73 3.11
N ILE A 73 -4.97 -8.98 2.83
CA ILE A 73 -3.74 -9.52 3.41
C ILE A 73 -2.56 -8.92 2.65
N VAL A 74 -1.77 -8.13 3.37
CA VAL A 74 -0.50 -7.58 2.89
C VAL A 74 0.62 -8.27 3.64
N PRO A 75 1.71 -8.67 2.99
CA PRO A 75 2.87 -9.20 3.69
C PRO A 75 3.39 -8.26 4.76
N GLU A 76 3.85 -8.82 5.86
CA GLU A 76 4.36 -8.07 7.00
C GLU A 76 5.54 -7.16 6.61
N GLU A 77 6.32 -7.59 5.62
CA GLU A 77 7.49 -6.89 5.11
C GLU A 77 7.17 -5.64 4.25
N MET A 78 5.93 -5.49 3.80
CA MET A 78 5.50 -4.29 3.08
C MET A 78 5.09 -3.20 4.06
N ASP A 79 5.53 -1.97 3.82
CA ASP A 79 5.25 -0.84 4.69
C ASP A 79 3.85 -0.24 4.42
N ASN A 80 2.82 -1.08 4.22
CA ASN A 80 1.45 -0.60 4.06
C ASN A 80 0.41 -1.58 4.61
N LEU A 81 -0.79 -1.07 4.81
CA LEU A 81 -2.03 -1.82 5.01
C LEU A 81 -3.04 -1.38 3.97
N ASN A 82 -3.76 -2.34 3.43
CA ASN A 82 -4.76 -2.09 2.40
C ASN A 82 -6.13 -2.54 2.87
N PHE A 83 -7.14 -1.71 2.62
CA PHE A 83 -8.53 -2.02 2.92
C PHE A 83 -9.36 -1.82 1.65
N PHE A 84 -10.25 -2.76 1.32
CA PHE A 84 -11.27 -2.51 0.31
C PHE A 84 -12.47 -1.79 0.92
N ALA A 85 -12.90 -0.75 0.24
CA ALA A 85 -14.08 0.03 0.55
C ALA A 85 -14.88 0.19 -0.77
N GLY A 86 -15.84 -0.70 -0.99
CA GLY A 86 -16.49 -0.80 -2.31
C GLY A 86 -15.52 -1.22 -3.41
N ASP A 87 -15.43 -0.40 -4.46
CA ASP A 87 -14.52 -0.61 -5.59
C ASP A 87 -13.16 0.08 -5.42
N LYS A 88 -13.00 0.88 -4.38
CA LYS A 88 -11.74 1.56 -4.05
C LYS A 88 -10.94 0.80 -3.01
N ARG A 89 -9.63 1.00 -3.06
CA ARG A 89 -8.69 0.56 -2.04
C ARG A 89 -8.25 1.76 -1.21
N ILE A 90 -8.22 1.61 0.08
CA ILE A 90 -7.62 2.56 1.00
C ILE A 90 -6.24 2.02 1.37
N ASP A 91 -5.21 2.79 1.10
CA ASP A 91 -3.83 2.43 1.39
C ASP A 91 -3.30 3.29 2.55
N ILE A 92 -3.01 2.64 3.67
CA ILE A 92 -2.32 3.27 4.80
C ILE A 92 -0.84 2.93 4.68
N ASN A 93 -0.04 3.92 4.37
CA ASN A 93 1.36 3.82 4.04
C ASN A 93 2.22 4.19 5.25
N PHE A 94 3.00 3.24 5.77
CA PHE A 94 3.86 3.41 6.95
C PHE A 94 5.24 3.90 6.52
N TYR A 95 5.47 5.19 6.67
CA TYR A 95 6.75 5.79 6.34
C TYR A 95 7.77 5.59 7.44
N ASN A 96 8.92 5.06 7.07
CA ASN A 96 10.10 5.01 7.90
C ASN A 96 10.89 6.31 7.71
N ARG A 97 11.62 6.75 8.73
CA ARG A 97 12.43 7.97 8.67
C ARG A 97 13.80 7.81 9.31
N ASN A 98 14.75 8.57 8.80
CA ASN A 98 16.04 8.83 9.41
C ASN A 98 16.36 10.31 9.27
N ASN A 99 17.57 10.73 9.67
CA ASN A 99 17.96 12.15 9.65
C ASN A 99 18.02 12.79 8.27
N LYS A 100 17.90 12.03 7.18
CA LYS A 100 18.04 12.53 5.79
C LYS A 100 16.80 12.29 4.93
N ILE A 101 16.16 11.15 5.11
CA ILE A 101 15.05 10.74 4.24
C ILE A 101 13.90 10.13 5.03
N ALA A 102 12.70 10.35 4.51
CA ALA A 102 11.52 9.54 4.77
C ALA A 102 11.34 8.55 3.61
N TYR A 103 11.04 7.29 3.90
CA TYR A 103 10.89 6.27 2.86
C TYR A 103 9.83 5.24 3.21
N ILE A 104 9.26 4.64 2.17
CA ILE A 104 8.33 3.54 2.24
C ILE A 104 8.81 2.41 1.34
N LYS A 105 8.60 1.17 1.76
CA LYS A 105 9.08 -0.02 1.07
C LYS A 105 7.94 -0.95 0.70
N TRP A 106 7.91 -1.35 -0.56
CA TRP A 106 6.98 -2.35 -1.10
C TRP A 106 7.74 -3.46 -1.84
N ILE A 107 7.07 -4.57 -2.06
CA ILE A 107 7.58 -5.62 -2.94
C ILE A 107 7.49 -5.12 -4.37
N ALA A 108 8.64 -5.08 -5.05
CA ALA A 108 8.70 -4.67 -6.45
C ALA A 108 7.86 -5.61 -7.32
N PRO A 109 7.05 -5.09 -8.27
CA PRO A 109 6.42 -5.90 -9.29
C PRO A 109 7.53 -6.57 -10.12
N GLY A 110 7.80 -7.82 -9.82
CA GLY A 110 8.91 -8.56 -10.42
C GLY A 110 8.50 -9.41 -11.60
N ASN A 111 9.49 -10.11 -12.12
CA ASN A 111 9.31 -11.18 -13.10
C ASN A 111 8.49 -12.35 -12.49
N ILE A 112 8.19 -13.37 -13.31
CA ILE A 112 7.38 -14.52 -12.89
C ILE A 112 7.97 -15.26 -11.67
N LEU A 113 9.30 -15.28 -11.55
CA LEU A 113 10.01 -15.93 -10.46
C LEU A 113 9.83 -15.17 -9.14
N SER A 114 9.92 -13.84 -9.15
CA SER A 114 9.65 -12.99 -7.97
C SER A 114 8.21 -13.13 -7.51
N ARG A 115 7.25 -13.19 -8.45
CA ARG A 115 5.83 -13.44 -8.15
C ARG A 115 5.61 -14.82 -7.52
N PHE A 116 6.34 -15.83 -7.98
CA PHE A 116 6.29 -17.16 -7.41
C PHE A 116 6.88 -17.19 -6.00
N HIS A 117 8.04 -16.56 -5.77
CA HIS A 117 8.63 -16.43 -4.43
C HIS A 117 7.69 -15.73 -3.46
N TYR A 118 7.08 -14.63 -3.89
CA TYR A 118 6.08 -13.91 -3.13
C TYR A 118 4.88 -14.79 -2.78
N PHE A 119 4.33 -15.51 -3.76
CA PHE A 119 3.25 -16.45 -3.55
C PHE A 119 3.64 -17.55 -2.55
N MET A 120 4.87 -18.08 -2.62
CA MET A 120 5.34 -19.12 -1.71
C MET A 120 5.49 -18.60 -0.28
N ILE A 121 6.03 -17.39 -0.07
CA ILE A 121 6.09 -16.77 1.26
C ILE A 121 4.70 -16.60 1.83
N TYR A 122 3.82 -16.01 1.05
CA TYR A 122 2.43 -15.80 1.42
C TYR A 122 1.72 -17.13 1.76
N PHE A 123 1.89 -18.15 0.94
CA PHE A 123 1.32 -19.47 1.17
C PHE A 123 1.82 -20.13 2.46
N ILE A 124 3.10 -19.99 2.79
CA ILE A 124 3.72 -20.66 3.94
C ILE A 124 3.24 -20.03 5.25
N TYR A 125 3.08 -18.71 5.30
CA TYR A 125 2.85 -17.96 6.54
C TYR A 125 1.42 -17.54 6.78
N SER A 126 0.63 -17.31 5.73
CA SER A 126 -0.74 -16.86 5.97
C SER A 126 -1.62 -18.00 6.49
N GLU A 127 -2.46 -17.67 7.43
CA GLU A 127 -3.68 -18.44 7.74
C GLU A 127 -4.70 -18.22 6.61
N ILE A 128 -4.34 -18.62 5.40
CA ILE A 128 -5.07 -18.25 4.20
C ILE A 128 -6.50 -18.77 4.27
N SER A 129 -7.44 -17.86 4.23
CA SER A 129 -8.74 -18.14 3.65
C SER A 129 -8.54 -18.53 2.18
N PHE A 130 -8.88 -19.74 1.82
CA PHE A 130 -8.82 -20.31 0.46
C PHE A 130 -9.44 -19.34 -0.58
N LYS A 131 -10.39 -18.52 -0.14
CA LYS A 131 -11.14 -17.57 -0.95
C LYS A 131 -10.30 -16.40 -1.48
N THR A 132 -9.43 -15.80 -0.67
CA THR A 132 -8.64 -14.62 -1.06
C THR A 132 -7.49 -14.94 -2.02
N THR A 133 -6.93 -16.14 -1.94
CA THR A 133 -5.83 -16.56 -2.83
C THR A 133 -6.30 -16.89 -4.24
N ILE A 134 -7.58 -17.22 -4.40
CA ILE A 134 -8.16 -17.68 -5.66
C ILE A 134 -8.71 -16.51 -6.50
N GLU A 135 -8.92 -15.33 -5.91
CA GLU A 135 -9.46 -14.19 -6.62
C GLU A 135 -8.55 -13.77 -7.78
N SER A 136 -9.06 -13.91 -8.98
CA SER A 136 -8.43 -13.50 -10.22
C SER A 136 -9.53 -13.19 -11.22
N SER A 137 -9.42 -12.09 -11.94
CA SER A 137 -10.31 -11.74 -13.05
C SER A 137 -10.18 -12.71 -14.24
N ASN A 138 -9.06 -13.45 -14.32
CA ASN A 138 -8.82 -14.45 -15.36
C ASN A 138 -9.21 -15.84 -14.87
N PRO A 139 -10.24 -16.51 -15.49
CA PRO A 139 -10.72 -17.82 -15.05
C PRO A 139 -9.65 -18.93 -15.18
N LEU A 140 -8.78 -18.87 -16.19
CA LEU A 140 -7.69 -19.84 -16.35
C LEU A 140 -6.65 -19.69 -15.22
N ALA A 141 -6.28 -18.45 -14.88
CA ALA A 141 -5.38 -18.18 -13.77
C ALA A 141 -5.99 -18.64 -12.43
N LYS A 142 -7.30 -18.53 -12.27
CA LYS A 142 -8.02 -19.03 -11.10
C LYS A 142 -7.92 -20.55 -10.97
N ILE A 143 -8.13 -21.30 -12.06
CA ILE A 143 -8.01 -22.77 -12.09
C ILE A 143 -6.58 -23.19 -11.75
N ILE A 144 -5.57 -22.56 -12.37
CA ILE A 144 -4.16 -22.86 -12.10
C ILE A 144 -3.82 -22.63 -10.62
N LYS A 145 -4.29 -21.53 -10.04
CA LYS A 145 -4.10 -21.23 -8.61
C LYS A 145 -4.74 -22.31 -7.71
N ILE A 146 -5.94 -22.77 -8.04
CA ILE A 146 -6.63 -23.85 -7.31
C ILE A 146 -5.79 -25.14 -7.35
N LEU A 147 -5.31 -25.56 -8.51
CA LEU A 147 -4.49 -26.76 -8.67
C LEU A 147 -3.19 -26.67 -7.88
N ILE A 148 -2.50 -25.52 -7.94
CA ILE A 148 -1.28 -25.28 -7.16
C ILE A 148 -1.57 -25.36 -5.65
N LEU A 149 -2.67 -24.76 -5.19
CA LEU A 149 -3.06 -24.81 -3.79
C LEU A 149 -3.40 -26.21 -3.31
N LEU A 150 -4.14 -26.98 -4.08
CA LEU A 150 -4.47 -28.38 -3.76
C LEU A 150 -3.20 -29.23 -3.60
N PHE A 151 -2.18 -28.99 -4.44
CA PHE A 151 -0.90 -29.66 -4.35
C PHE A 151 -0.06 -29.21 -3.15
N LEU A 152 -0.06 -27.92 -2.84
CA LEU A 152 0.77 -27.33 -1.78
C LEU A 152 0.16 -27.42 -0.38
N LEU A 153 -1.18 -27.51 -0.27
CA LEU A 153 -1.86 -27.58 1.04
C LEU A 153 -1.36 -28.74 1.92
N PRO A 154 -1.26 -29.98 1.45
CA PRO A 154 -0.72 -31.07 2.26
C PRO A 154 0.70 -30.78 2.74
N ILE A 155 1.53 -30.22 1.86
CA ILE A 155 2.93 -29.86 2.18
C ILE A 155 2.98 -28.84 3.30
N LYS A 156 2.09 -27.84 3.29
CA LYS A 156 2.00 -26.81 4.34
C LYS A 156 1.78 -27.41 5.74
N PHE A 157 0.95 -28.44 5.86
CA PHE A 157 0.66 -29.09 7.14
C PHE A 157 1.78 -30.05 7.58
N ILE A 158 2.49 -30.66 6.64
CA ILE A 158 3.58 -31.61 6.93
C ILE A 158 4.87 -30.89 7.35
N LEU A 159 5.12 -29.70 6.82
CA LEU A 159 6.35 -28.95 7.09
C LEU A 159 6.42 -28.46 8.54
N SER A 160 7.53 -28.79 9.22
CA SER A 160 7.81 -28.27 10.56
C SER A 160 8.00 -26.75 10.57
N HIS A 161 7.69 -26.11 11.68
CA HIS A 161 7.84 -24.65 11.86
C HIS A 161 9.28 -24.19 11.56
N LYS A 162 10.28 -24.95 12.00
CA LYS A 162 11.71 -24.67 11.75
C LYS A 162 12.05 -24.68 10.25
N PHE A 163 11.47 -25.62 9.50
CA PHE A 163 11.69 -25.68 8.05
C PHE A 163 10.99 -24.54 7.32
N LYS A 164 9.75 -24.20 7.74
CA LYS A 164 9.00 -23.05 7.19
C LYS A 164 9.80 -21.76 7.37
N ASN A 165 10.33 -21.49 8.57
CA ASN A 165 11.15 -20.30 8.84
C ASN A 165 12.42 -20.27 7.98
N LYS A 166 13.11 -21.40 7.82
CA LYS A 166 14.29 -21.48 6.95
C LYS A 166 13.95 -21.21 5.49
N LEU A 167 12.83 -21.75 5.01
CA LEU A 167 12.37 -21.52 3.64
C LEU A 167 11.93 -20.08 3.41
N HIS A 168 11.22 -19.48 4.35
CA HIS A 168 10.84 -18.07 4.34
C HIS A 168 12.07 -17.16 4.22
N ASN A 169 13.03 -17.28 5.11
CA ASN A 169 14.24 -16.47 5.09
C ASN A 169 15.00 -16.58 3.76
N LYS A 170 15.05 -17.80 3.19
CA LYS A 170 15.68 -18.03 1.89
C LYS A 170 14.92 -17.41 0.72
N LEU A 171 13.57 -17.44 0.76
CA LEU A 171 12.73 -16.86 -0.28
C LEU A 171 12.71 -15.35 -0.17
N GLN A 172 12.66 -14.80 1.04
CA GLN A 172 12.65 -13.38 1.31
C GLN A 172 13.89 -12.67 0.74
N GLN A 173 15.08 -13.31 0.81
CA GLN A 173 16.31 -12.80 0.20
C GLN A 173 16.25 -12.64 -1.32
N LYS A 174 15.27 -13.28 -1.98
CA LYS A 174 15.09 -13.24 -3.45
C LYS A 174 14.00 -12.27 -3.89
N ILE A 175 13.34 -11.62 -2.95
CA ILE A 175 12.32 -10.61 -3.23
C ILE A 175 13.03 -9.27 -3.41
N ASN A 176 12.74 -8.63 -4.52
CA ASN A 176 13.17 -7.27 -4.74
C ASN A 176 12.17 -6.31 -4.09
N TYR A 177 12.68 -5.40 -3.28
CA TYR A 177 11.91 -4.31 -2.72
C TYR A 177 12.12 -3.05 -3.54
N THR A 178 11.12 -2.22 -3.59
CA THR A 178 11.17 -0.86 -4.13
C THR A 178 10.27 0.02 -3.27
N GLY A 179 10.12 1.26 -3.60
CA GLY A 179 9.27 2.19 -2.88
C GLY A 179 9.67 3.62 -3.17
N TYR A 180 9.20 4.53 -2.37
CA TYR A 180 9.53 5.93 -2.52
C TYR A 180 10.43 6.42 -1.40
N SER A 181 11.28 7.39 -1.74
CA SER A 181 12.03 8.15 -0.74
C SER A 181 11.88 9.64 -0.99
N TYR A 182 11.77 10.40 0.10
CA TYR A 182 11.65 11.85 0.10
C TYR A 182 12.71 12.44 1.03
N PRO A 183 13.31 13.59 0.69
CA PRO A 183 14.09 14.35 1.64
C PRO A 183 13.28 14.63 2.91
N ILE A 184 13.86 14.45 4.07
CA ILE A 184 13.13 14.56 5.35
C ILE A 184 12.57 15.97 5.58
N GLU A 185 13.23 16.99 5.04
CA GLU A 185 12.79 18.38 5.13
C GLU A 185 11.48 18.66 4.41
N LEU A 186 11.06 17.81 3.48
CA LEU A 186 9.75 17.92 2.80
C LEU A 186 8.60 17.28 3.60
N MET A 187 8.93 16.57 4.68
CA MET A 187 7.94 15.92 5.54
C MET A 187 7.44 16.87 6.65
N THR A 188 7.10 18.07 6.25
CA THR A 188 6.41 19.09 7.05
C THR A 188 5.05 19.35 6.45
N PHE A 189 4.02 19.52 7.28
CA PHE A 189 2.64 19.46 6.84
C PHE A 189 1.88 20.75 7.17
N LYS A 190 0.92 21.10 6.31
CA LYS A 190 -0.12 22.10 6.52
C LYS A 190 -1.48 21.48 6.30
N TYR A 191 -2.50 22.06 6.93
CA TYR A 191 -3.87 21.61 6.76
C TYR A 191 -4.56 22.37 5.64
N ILE A 192 -5.39 21.67 4.89
CA ILE A 192 -6.31 22.21 3.87
C ILE A 192 -7.70 21.67 4.09
N ASP A 193 -8.71 22.38 3.62
CA ASP A 193 -10.07 21.84 3.55
C ASP A 193 -10.27 21.10 2.24
N PHE A 194 -10.64 19.82 2.35
CA PHE A 194 -10.99 18.99 1.19
C PHE A 194 -12.20 18.13 1.52
N LEU A 195 -13.24 18.22 0.69
CA LEU A 195 -14.53 17.55 0.88
C LEU A 195 -15.19 17.86 2.24
N GLY A 196 -14.86 19.00 2.87
CA GLY A 196 -15.35 19.39 4.18
C GLY A 196 -14.64 18.72 5.36
N GLU A 197 -13.50 18.08 5.12
CA GLU A 197 -12.60 17.57 6.14
C GLU A 197 -11.29 18.38 6.13
N SER A 198 -10.75 18.67 7.32
CA SER A 198 -9.44 19.29 7.46
C SER A 198 -8.36 18.22 7.38
N VAL A 199 -7.53 18.26 6.34
CA VAL A 199 -6.56 17.18 6.04
C VAL A 199 -5.15 17.71 5.86
N PRO A 200 -4.13 17.04 6.41
CA PRO A 200 -2.74 17.46 6.27
C PRO A 200 -2.14 17.02 4.94
N ILE A 201 -1.42 17.95 4.31
CA ILE A 201 -0.63 17.72 3.10
C ILE A 201 0.78 18.28 3.29
N PRO A 202 1.80 17.83 2.55
CA PRO A 202 3.12 18.45 2.59
C PRO A 202 3.04 19.96 2.29
N ILE A 203 3.75 20.79 3.06
CA ILE A 203 3.83 22.24 2.80
C ILE A 203 4.31 22.48 1.37
N GLU A 204 5.38 21.78 0.98
CA GLU A 204 5.98 21.80 -0.36
C GLU A 204 5.35 20.74 -1.27
N SER A 205 4.00 20.70 -1.36
CA SER A 205 3.26 19.66 -2.11
C SER A 205 3.68 19.57 -3.57
N GLU A 206 3.86 20.73 -4.25
CA GLU A 206 4.28 20.74 -5.67
C GLU A 206 5.68 20.14 -5.85
N LYS A 207 6.61 20.43 -4.94
CA LYS A 207 7.96 19.88 -4.96
C LYS A 207 7.95 18.37 -4.69
N SER A 208 7.13 17.91 -3.76
CA SER A 208 6.94 16.49 -3.49
C SER A 208 6.38 15.74 -4.71
N LEU A 209 5.43 16.35 -5.42
CA LEU A 209 4.86 15.82 -6.66
C LEU A 209 5.88 15.83 -7.81
N GLU A 210 6.67 16.91 -7.96
CA GLU A 210 7.72 16.97 -8.97
C GLU A 210 8.80 15.90 -8.74
N ILE A 211 9.18 15.66 -7.48
CA ILE A 211 10.14 14.60 -7.12
C ILE A 211 9.61 13.22 -7.52
N THR A 212 8.30 12.96 -7.36
CA THR A 212 7.70 11.67 -7.68
C THR A 212 7.40 11.51 -9.16
N TYR A 213 6.69 12.46 -9.74
CA TYR A 213 6.12 12.37 -11.09
C TYR A 213 6.95 13.08 -12.17
N GLY A 214 7.96 13.86 -11.75
CA GLY A 214 8.77 14.68 -12.66
C GLY A 214 8.15 16.05 -12.94
N LYS A 215 8.84 16.88 -13.72
CA LYS A 215 8.44 18.28 -14.00
C LYS A 215 7.08 18.42 -14.68
N GLU A 216 6.66 17.39 -15.40
CA GLU A 216 5.39 17.36 -16.14
C GLU A 216 4.20 16.84 -15.32
N TRP A 217 4.32 16.75 -14.00
CA TRP A 217 3.29 16.21 -13.12
C TRP A 217 1.92 16.91 -13.25
N LYS A 218 1.89 18.14 -13.72
CA LYS A 218 0.65 18.89 -13.97
C LYS A 218 -0.13 18.38 -15.19
N ILE A 219 0.53 17.61 -16.09
CA ILE A 219 -0.12 17.02 -17.25
C ILE A 219 -0.72 15.67 -16.87
N PRO A 220 -2.05 15.47 -17.02
CA PRO A 220 -2.68 14.21 -16.65
C PRO A 220 -2.13 13.03 -17.46
N LYS A 221 -1.73 11.96 -16.77
CA LYS A 221 -1.27 10.70 -17.35
C LYS A 221 -1.99 9.54 -16.68
N GLN A 222 -2.90 8.86 -17.41
CA GLN A 222 -3.72 7.78 -16.86
C GLN A 222 -2.99 6.43 -16.82
N ASP A 223 -1.98 6.23 -17.68
CA ASP A 223 -1.19 5.00 -17.81
C ASP A 223 0.12 5.04 -17.01
N TYR A 224 0.19 5.91 -16.00
CA TYR A 224 1.39 6.05 -15.16
C TYR A 224 1.71 4.76 -14.42
N THR A 225 2.94 4.29 -14.60
CA THR A 225 3.43 3.06 -13.97
C THR A 225 4.48 3.41 -12.93
N TRP A 226 4.05 3.57 -11.67
CA TRP A 226 4.87 4.08 -10.57
C TRP A 226 6.25 3.39 -10.42
N HIS A 227 6.31 2.06 -10.47
CA HIS A 227 7.56 1.29 -10.30
C HIS A 227 8.55 1.39 -11.46
N LYS A 228 8.16 2.05 -12.56
CA LYS A 228 9.02 2.30 -13.72
C LYS A 228 9.33 3.78 -13.92
N GLU A 229 8.39 4.64 -13.55
CA GLU A 229 8.41 6.05 -13.95
C GLU A 229 8.71 7.00 -12.80
N ALA A 230 8.42 6.61 -11.56
CA ALA A 230 8.70 7.46 -10.41
C ALA A 230 10.19 7.78 -10.31
N LYS A 231 10.49 9.05 -10.02
CA LYS A 231 11.87 9.57 -10.02
C LYS A 231 12.58 9.37 -8.68
N ASN A 232 11.82 9.12 -7.63
CA ASN A 232 12.30 8.94 -6.25
C ASN A 232 12.21 7.51 -5.77
N LEU A 233 12.31 6.55 -6.70
CA LEU A 233 12.35 5.13 -6.32
C LEU A 233 13.54 4.84 -5.42
N LEU A 234 13.29 4.06 -4.36
CA LEU A 234 14.36 3.50 -3.53
C LEU A 234 15.27 2.66 -4.43
N SER A 235 16.54 3.08 -4.54
CA SER A 235 17.58 2.21 -5.08
C SER A 235 17.75 1.04 -4.13
N GLN A 236 17.77 -0.17 -4.67
CA GLN A 236 18.14 -1.33 -3.86
C GLN A 236 19.56 -1.13 -3.31
N PRO A 237 19.79 -1.45 -2.03
CA PRO A 237 21.13 -1.43 -1.47
C PRO A 237 22.03 -2.46 -2.15
#